data_1a6ed1249cce140bf2a52eb9e4465da6
#
_entry.id   1a6ed1249cce140bf2a52eb9e4465da6
#
_cell.length_a   1.000
_cell.length_b   1.000
_cell.length_c   1.000
_cell.angle_alpha   90.00
_cell.angle_beta   90.00
_cell.angle_gamma   90.00
#
_symmetry.space_group_name_H-M   'P 1'
#
loop_
_entity.id
_entity.type
_entity.pdbx_description
1 polymer ?
#
loop_
_entity_poly.entity_id
_entity_poly.type
_entity_poly.pdbx_seq_one_letter_code
_entity_poly.pdbx_strand_id
1 'polypeptide(L)'
;MKLKQQSDKKERIAEALKEIQSRYGEGSIMRLGEMPRIPVEVIPTGSFSLDEALGVGGIPRGRVVEIFGPESSGKTTLALHIVREAQKTGGVCAYVDAEHALDPEYAKRIGVNLNDLVLSQPDTGEQALEIVESLVRSGAFDAVVIDSVAALTPRAEIEGDMSDQHVGIHARLMAHALRKLTAIVAKTKTSVIF
;
A
#
# COMPACT_ATOMS: atom_id res chain seq x y z
N MET A 1 -50.08 1.31 -7.51
CA MET A 1 -49.47 1.35 -6.16
C MET A 1 -47.94 1.32 -6.17
N LYS A 2 -47.27 0.39 -6.85
CA LYS A 2 -45.79 0.27 -6.86
C LYS A 2 -45.03 1.50 -7.40
N LEU A 3 -45.53 2.17 -8.43
CA LEU A 3 -44.90 3.37 -9.00
C LEU A 3 -44.92 4.58 -8.05
N LYS A 4 -45.99 4.77 -7.30
CA LYS A 4 -46.15 5.86 -6.32
C LYS A 4 -45.18 5.66 -5.13
N GLN A 5 -45.03 4.41 -4.66
CA GLN A 5 -44.06 4.05 -3.61
C GLN A 5 -42.62 4.23 -4.04
N GLN A 6 -42.28 4.01 -5.31
CA GLN A 6 -40.94 4.29 -5.86
C GLN A 6 -40.63 5.77 -5.98
N SER A 7 -41.62 6.61 -6.32
CA SER A 7 -41.48 8.07 -6.37
C SER A 7 -41.20 8.62 -4.98
N ASP A 8 -42.04 8.26 -4.00
CA ASP A 8 -41.89 8.71 -2.61
C ASP A 8 -40.54 8.28 -1.99
N LYS A 9 -40.03 7.10 -2.39
CA LYS A 9 -38.71 6.64 -1.93
C LYS A 9 -37.55 7.47 -2.53
N LYS A 10 -37.66 7.85 -3.81
CA LYS A 10 -36.65 8.70 -4.47
C LYS A 10 -36.60 10.09 -3.86
N GLU A 11 -37.76 10.69 -3.56
CA GLU A 11 -37.85 12.01 -2.91
C GLU A 11 -37.22 11.99 -1.52
N ARG A 12 -37.56 10.99 -0.70
CA ARG A 12 -36.97 10.82 0.64
C ARG A 12 -35.45 10.63 0.60
N ILE A 13 -34.93 9.92 -0.40
CA ILE A 13 -33.48 9.80 -0.59
C ILE A 13 -32.86 11.16 -0.96
N ALA A 14 -33.50 11.92 -1.85
CA ALA A 14 -32.99 13.23 -2.25
C ALA A 14 -32.98 14.23 -1.07
N GLU A 15 -34.01 14.21 -0.23
CA GLU A 15 -34.08 15.01 1.00
C GLU A 15 -32.96 14.63 1.99
N ALA A 16 -32.76 13.33 2.25
CA ALA A 16 -31.70 12.86 3.13
C ALA A 16 -30.29 13.24 2.62
N LEU A 17 -30.06 13.16 1.30
CA LEU A 17 -28.79 13.59 0.70
C LEU A 17 -28.57 15.10 0.91
N LYS A 18 -29.59 15.93 0.70
CA LYS A 18 -29.51 17.38 0.92
C LYS A 18 -29.23 17.72 2.39
N GLU A 19 -29.91 17.04 3.31
CA GLU A 19 -29.69 17.25 4.75
C GLU A 19 -28.25 16.94 5.15
N ILE A 20 -27.70 15.81 4.68
CA ILE A 20 -26.31 15.40 4.96
C ILE A 20 -25.33 16.39 4.34
N GLN A 21 -25.53 16.81 3.08
CA GLN A 21 -24.69 17.81 2.43
C GLN A 21 -24.71 19.16 3.13
N SER A 22 -25.87 19.58 3.59
CA SER A 22 -26.02 20.84 4.36
C SER A 22 -25.29 20.80 5.69
N ARG A 23 -25.25 19.63 6.34
CA ARG A 23 -24.62 19.43 7.67
C ARG A 23 -23.12 19.20 7.61
N TYR A 24 -22.63 18.50 6.58
CA TYR A 24 -21.25 18.01 6.51
C TYR A 24 -20.46 18.52 5.29
N GLY A 25 -21.10 19.33 4.41
CA GLY A 25 -20.50 19.85 3.19
C GLY A 25 -20.89 19.07 1.92
N GLU A 26 -20.84 19.74 0.75
CA GLU A 26 -21.29 19.19 -0.54
C GLU A 26 -20.59 17.89 -0.97
N GLY A 27 -19.33 17.69 -0.55
CA GLY A 27 -18.56 16.47 -0.85
C GLY A 27 -18.77 15.30 0.11
N SER A 28 -19.60 15.45 1.17
CA SER A 28 -19.73 14.46 2.25
C SER A 28 -20.50 13.20 1.82
N ILE A 29 -21.39 13.32 0.84
CA ILE A 29 -22.18 12.24 0.29
C ILE A 29 -22.54 12.51 -1.17
N MET A 30 -22.40 11.48 -2.02
CA MET A 30 -22.76 11.56 -3.43
C MET A 30 -23.15 10.18 -3.95
N ARG A 31 -23.78 10.12 -5.10
CA ARG A 31 -24.00 8.85 -5.78
C ARG A 31 -22.71 8.42 -6.46
N LEU A 32 -22.36 7.14 -6.38
CA LEU A 32 -21.13 6.62 -6.96
C LEU A 32 -21.02 6.91 -8.48
N GLY A 33 -22.14 6.89 -9.20
CA GLY A 33 -22.16 7.22 -10.64
C GLY A 33 -21.93 8.69 -10.97
N GLU A 34 -22.03 9.58 -9.98
CA GLU A 34 -21.79 11.01 -10.10
C GLU A 34 -20.36 11.41 -9.70
N MET A 35 -19.56 10.45 -9.21
CA MET A 35 -18.15 10.71 -8.89
C MET A 35 -17.37 11.02 -10.18
N PRO A 36 -16.63 12.14 -10.20
CA PRO A 36 -15.73 12.41 -11.31
C PRO A 36 -14.66 11.32 -11.37
N ARG A 37 -14.37 10.82 -12.59
CA ARG A 37 -13.25 9.91 -12.80
C ARG A 37 -11.95 10.70 -12.62
N ILE A 38 -11.29 10.50 -11.49
CA ILE A 38 -9.96 11.07 -11.24
C ILE A 38 -8.96 10.09 -11.88
N PRO A 39 -8.08 10.54 -12.79
CA PRO A 39 -7.03 9.69 -13.31
C PRO A 39 -6.14 9.21 -12.15
N VAL A 40 -5.89 7.91 -12.09
CA VAL A 40 -5.05 7.30 -11.07
C VAL A 40 -3.61 7.31 -11.58
N GLU A 41 -2.73 8.01 -10.87
CA GLU A 41 -1.30 7.93 -11.12
C GLU A 41 -0.78 6.56 -10.71
N VAL A 42 0.05 5.93 -11.52
CA VAL A 42 0.53 4.56 -11.29
C VAL A 42 2.04 4.44 -11.47
N ILE A 43 2.60 3.38 -10.92
CA ILE A 43 3.92 2.84 -11.24
C ILE A 43 3.67 1.55 -12.03
N PRO A 44 4.12 1.39 -13.27
CA PRO A 44 3.99 0.15 -14.03
C PRO A 44 4.63 -1.02 -13.28
N THR A 45 4.07 -2.21 -13.43
CA THR A 45 4.66 -3.42 -12.81
C THR A 45 5.84 -3.98 -13.62
N GLY A 46 5.98 -3.52 -14.87
CA GLY A 46 6.93 -4.08 -15.82
C GLY A 46 6.40 -5.33 -16.55
N SER A 47 5.18 -5.73 -16.27
CA SER A 47 4.44 -6.78 -16.98
C SER A 47 3.21 -6.19 -17.63
N PHE A 48 3.20 -6.14 -18.97
CA PHE A 48 2.08 -5.57 -19.73
C PHE A 48 0.73 -6.24 -19.40
N SER A 49 0.72 -7.57 -19.31
CA SER A 49 -0.51 -8.32 -19.01
C SER A 49 -1.02 -8.07 -17.59
N LEU A 50 -0.13 -7.86 -16.62
CA LEU A 50 -0.53 -7.53 -15.26
C LEU A 50 -1.05 -6.09 -15.18
N ASP A 51 -0.37 -5.15 -15.85
CA ASP A 51 -0.80 -3.74 -15.90
C ASP A 51 -2.20 -3.60 -16.52
N GLU A 52 -2.46 -4.37 -17.60
CA GLU A 52 -3.79 -4.45 -18.23
C GLU A 52 -4.83 -5.07 -17.28
N ALA A 53 -4.50 -6.17 -16.60
CA ALA A 53 -5.39 -6.84 -15.67
C ALA A 53 -5.74 -5.98 -14.44
N LEU A 54 -4.83 -5.13 -13.98
CA LEU A 54 -5.08 -4.15 -12.91
C LEU A 54 -6.05 -3.03 -13.34
N GLY A 55 -6.28 -2.86 -14.62
CA GLY A 55 -7.26 -1.92 -15.17
C GLY A 55 -6.87 -0.44 -15.11
N VAL A 56 -5.85 -0.09 -14.34
CA VAL A 56 -5.31 1.28 -14.20
C VAL A 56 -3.91 1.42 -14.79
N GLY A 57 -3.29 0.33 -15.24
CA GLY A 57 -1.99 0.33 -15.91
C GLY A 57 -0.78 0.21 -14.98
N GLY A 58 -0.97 -0.25 -13.75
CA GLY A 58 0.12 -0.45 -12.79
C GLY A 58 -0.32 -0.36 -11.33
N ILE A 59 0.66 -0.23 -10.45
CA ILE A 59 0.45 -0.05 -9.00
C ILE A 59 0.02 1.39 -8.71
N PRO A 60 -1.12 1.62 -8.07
CA PRO A 60 -1.61 2.98 -7.81
C PRO A 60 -0.72 3.73 -6.82
N ARG A 61 -0.38 4.97 -7.15
CA ARG A 61 0.35 5.87 -6.24
C ARG A 61 -0.52 6.28 -5.06
N GLY A 62 0.10 6.42 -3.90
CA GLY A 62 -0.61 6.83 -2.69
C GLY A 62 -1.52 5.73 -2.12
N ARG A 63 -1.17 4.47 -2.33
CA ARG A 63 -1.90 3.31 -1.81
C ARG A 63 -0.96 2.32 -1.14
N VAL A 64 -1.53 1.54 -0.23
CA VAL A 64 -0.92 0.33 0.27
C VAL A 64 -1.35 -0.82 -0.64
N VAL A 65 -0.38 -1.59 -1.11
CA VAL A 65 -0.56 -2.74 -2.00
C VAL A 65 0.02 -3.97 -1.33
N GLU A 66 -0.68 -5.07 -1.40
CA GLU A 66 -0.21 -6.38 -0.94
C GLU A 66 0.05 -7.29 -2.14
N ILE A 67 1.25 -7.88 -2.17
CA ILE A 67 1.64 -8.94 -3.12
C ILE A 67 1.77 -10.22 -2.33
N PHE A 68 0.86 -11.16 -2.50
CA PHE A 68 0.85 -12.40 -1.74
C PHE A 68 0.90 -13.65 -2.64
N GLY A 69 1.38 -14.74 -2.09
CA GLY A 69 1.49 -16.01 -2.79
C GLY A 69 2.47 -16.96 -2.09
N PRO A 70 2.56 -18.22 -2.53
CA PRO A 70 3.48 -19.20 -1.94
C PRO A 70 4.94 -18.76 -2.12
N GLU A 71 5.83 -19.42 -1.40
CA GLU A 71 7.27 -19.24 -1.57
C GLU A 71 7.67 -19.49 -3.04
N SER A 72 8.73 -18.82 -3.48
CA SER A 72 9.25 -18.92 -4.86
C SER A 72 8.25 -18.57 -5.98
N SER A 73 7.13 -17.92 -5.67
CA SER A 73 6.13 -17.49 -6.68
C SER A 73 6.51 -16.21 -7.44
N GLY A 74 7.63 -15.58 -7.11
CA GLY A 74 8.13 -14.37 -7.77
C GLY A 74 7.68 -13.05 -7.13
N LYS A 75 7.23 -13.03 -5.87
CA LYS A 75 6.84 -11.81 -5.15
C LYS A 75 7.96 -10.77 -5.13
N THR A 76 9.15 -11.15 -4.63
CA THR A 76 10.36 -10.31 -4.61
C THR A 76 10.74 -9.84 -6.01
N THR A 77 10.67 -10.74 -7.00
CA THR A 77 10.95 -10.40 -8.41
C THR A 77 10.01 -9.31 -8.91
N LEU A 78 8.71 -9.43 -8.66
CA LEU A 78 7.71 -8.44 -9.04
C LEU A 78 7.94 -7.10 -8.33
N ALA A 79 8.23 -7.13 -7.02
CA ALA A 79 8.55 -5.93 -6.26
C ALA A 79 9.77 -5.19 -6.83
N LEU A 80 10.85 -5.90 -7.20
CA LEU A 80 12.03 -5.33 -7.82
C LEU A 80 11.74 -4.76 -9.23
N HIS A 81 10.86 -5.39 -10.00
CA HIS A 81 10.40 -4.83 -11.27
C HIS A 81 9.67 -3.51 -11.09
N ILE A 82 8.79 -3.41 -10.08
CA ILE A 82 8.08 -2.16 -9.76
C ILE A 82 9.07 -1.07 -9.35
N VAL A 83 10.07 -1.40 -8.52
CA VAL A 83 11.17 -0.47 -8.15
C VAL A 83 11.89 0.03 -9.40
N ARG A 84 12.28 -0.87 -10.29
CA ARG A 84 12.92 -0.51 -11.57
C ARG A 84 12.05 0.43 -12.40
N GLU A 85 10.77 0.15 -12.53
CA GLU A 85 9.86 1.00 -13.32
C GLU A 85 9.68 2.39 -12.68
N ALA A 86 9.62 2.46 -11.35
CA ALA A 86 9.61 3.74 -10.63
C ALA A 86 10.91 4.54 -10.90
N GLN A 87 12.07 3.89 -10.81
CA GLN A 87 13.37 4.53 -11.07
C GLN A 87 13.52 5.02 -12.51
N LYS A 88 12.97 4.31 -13.51
CA LYS A 88 12.98 4.74 -14.92
C LYS A 88 12.29 6.09 -15.14
N THR A 89 11.33 6.45 -14.30
CA THR A 89 10.65 7.76 -14.35
C THR A 89 11.28 8.79 -13.44
N GLY A 90 12.48 8.52 -12.89
CA GLY A 90 13.19 9.40 -11.95
C GLY A 90 12.71 9.29 -10.51
N GLY A 91 11.89 8.27 -10.19
CA GLY A 91 11.39 8.04 -8.84
C GLY A 91 12.44 7.48 -7.89
N VAL A 92 12.33 7.84 -6.62
CA VAL A 92 13.18 7.35 -5.53
C VAL A 92 12.46 6.23 -4.79
N CYS A 93 13.17 5.12 -4.53
CA CYS A 93 12.60 3.95 -3.89
C CYS A 93 13.38 3.54 -2.65
N ALA A 94 12.66 2.95 -1.69
CA ALA A 94 13.26 2.27 -0.54
C ALA A 94 12.83 0.80 -0.48
N TYR A 95 13.71 -0.03 0.03
CA TYR A 95 13.48 -1.45 0.24
C TYR A 95 13.80 -1.80 1.70
N VAL A 96 12.82 -2.26 2.42
CA VAL A 96 12.93 -2.74 3.79
C VAL A 96 12.95 -4.26 3.74
N ASP A 97 14.15 -4.81 3.82
CA ASP A 97 14.45 -6.24 3.72
C ASP A 97 14.43 -6.86 5.11
N ALA A 98 13.26 -7.30 5.55
CA ALA A 98 13.08 -7.95 6.85
C ALA A 98 13.53 -9.43 6.85
N GLU A 99 13.71 -10.02 5.70
CA GLU A 99 14.22 -11.39 5.55
C GLU A 99 15.75 -11.45 5.47
N HIS A 100 16.43 -10.30 5.29
CA HIS A 100 17.88 -10.20 5.04
C HIS A 100 18.34 -11.05 3.85
N ALA A 101 17.49 -11.16 2.83
CA ALA A 101 17.66 -12.08 1.71
C ALA A 101 17.77 -11.38 0.34
N LEU A 102 17.76 -10.05 0.29
CA LEU A 102 17.88 -9.30 -0.96
C LEU A 102 19.26 -9.54 -1.59
N ASP A 103 19.27 -10.13 -2.79
CA ASP A 103 20.48 -10.29 -3.60
C ASP A 103 20.69 -9.04 -4.51
N PRO A 104 21.74 -8.23 -4.24
CA PRO A 104 22.02 -7.05 -5.05
C PRO A 104 22.35 -7.37 -6.51
N GLU A 105 23.01 -8.50 -6.79
CA GLU A 105 23.34 -8.89 -8.16
C GLU A 105 22.08 -9.32 -8.93
N TYR A 106 21.13 -9.93 -8.25
CA TYR A 106 19.82 -10.23 -8.83
C TYR A 106 19.02 -8.95 -9.12
N ALA A 107 18.96 -8.03 -8.17
CA ALA A 107 18.29 -6.73 -8.35
C ALA A 107 18.88 -5.96 -9.54
N LYS A 108 20.22 -5.93 -9.65
CA LYS A 108 20.94 -5.33 -10.77
C LYS A 108 20.60 -5.99 -12.11
N ARG A 109 20.51 -7.32 -12.16
CA ARG A 109 20.12 -8.06 -13.39
C ARG A 109 18.69 -7.77 -13.81
N ILE A 110 17.78 -7.52 -12.88
CA ILE A 110 16.43 -7.04 -13.17
C ILE A 110 16.46 -5.62 -13.77
N GLY A 111 17.50 -4.85 -13.47
CA GLY A 111 17.70 -3.49 -13.96
C GLY A 111 17.43 -2.40 -12.91
N VAL A 112 17.43 -2.76 -11.64
CA VAL A 112 17.37 -1.81 -10.52
C VAL A 112 18.70 -1.05 -10.43
N ASN A 113 18.64 0.27 -10.33
CA ASN A 113 19.81 1.09 -10.01
C ASN A 113 20.05 1.03 -8.50
N LEU A 114 21.09 0.28 -8.09
CA LEU A 114 21.42 0.07 -6.68
C LEU A 114 21.88 1.36 -5.98
N ASN A 115 22.47 2.32 -6.70
CA ASN A 115 22.91 3.59 -6.11
C ASN A 115 21.75 4.50 -5.69
N ASP A 116 20.58 4.33 -6.31
CA ASP A 116 19.38 5.11 -6.06
C ASP A 116 18.33 4.31 -5.27
N LEU A 117 18.67 3.11 -4.77
CA LEU A 117 17.82 2.31 -3.91
C LEU A 117 18.28 2.42 -2.45
N VAL A 118 17.40 2.97 -1.61
CA VAL A 118 17.65 3.00 -0.16
C VAL A 118 17.30 1.65 0.44
N LEU A 119 18.26 0.99 1.09
CA LEU A 119 18.07 -0.31 1.75
C LEU A 119 18.04 -0.13 3.27
N SER A 120 17.13 -0.82 3.94
CA SER A 120 17.08 -0.99 5.39
C SER A 120 16.85 -2.45 5.73
N GLN A 121 17.56 -2.93 6.76
CA GLN A 121 17.45 -4.31 7.27
C GLN A 121 17.18 -4.26 8.78
N PRO A 122 15.92 -4.09 9.19
CA PRO A 122 15.54 -3.96 10.60
C PRO A 122 15.55 -5.32 11.32
N ASP A 123 15.83 -5.28 12.62
CA ASP A 123 15.86 -6.48 13.48
C ASP A 123 14.48 -6.87 14.04
N THR A 124 13.53 -5.92 14.10
CA THR A 124 12.19 -6.15 14.67
C THR A 124 11.09 -5.58 13.77
N GLY A 125 9.88 -6.13 13.88
CA GLY A 125 8.71 -5.63 13.16
C GLY A 125 8.35 -4.18 13.49
N GLU A 126 8.49 -3.78 14.77
CA GLU A 126 8.27 -2.39 15.20
C GLU A 126 9.26 -1.45 14.52
N GLN A 127 10.55 -1.78 14.52
CA GLN A 127 11.59 -0.98 13.88
C GLN A 127 11.33 -0.85 12.37
N ALA A 128 10.99 -1.95 11.71
CA ALA A 128 10.66 -1.95 10.28
C ALA A 128 9.53 -0.96 9.97
N LEU A 129 8.43 -1.05 10.71
CA LEU A 129 7.24 -0.23 10.47
C LEU A 129 7.44 1.25 10.84
N GLU A 130 8.28 1.55 11.85
CA GLU A 130 8.68 2.93 12.19
C GLU A 130 9.56 3.53 11.10
N ILE A 131 10.48 2.74 10.51
CA ILE A 131 11.29 3.15 9.36
C ILE A 131 10.38 3.44 8.17
N VAL A 132 9.47 2.54 7.83
CA VAL A 132 8.49 2.74 6.75
C VAL A 132 7.66 4.00 6.98
N GLU A 133 7.14 4.21 8.19
CA GLU A 133 6.38 5.42 8.51
C GLU A 133 7.22 6.68 8.28
N SER A 134 8.49 6.68 8.69
CA SER A 134 9.41 7.81 8.54
C SER A 134 9.71 8.09 7.06
N LEU A 135 9.99 7.05 6.27
CA LEU A 135 10.22 7.15 4.82
C LEU A 135 8.99 7.74 4.11
N VAL A 136 7.81 7.22 4.39
CA VAL A 136 6.55 7.70 3.78
C VAL A 136 6.24 9.14 4.21
N ARG A 137 6.43 9.50 5.49
CA ARG A 137 6.20 10.86 6.00
C ARG A 137 7.10 11.91 5.34
N SER A 138 8.31 11.52 4.93
CA SER A 138 9.23 12.44 4.25
C SER A 138 8.67 12.96 2.92
N GLY A 139 7.77 12.20 2.27
CA GLY A 139 7.23 12.51 0.95
C GLY A 139 8.26 12.46 -0.18
N ALA A 140 9.46 11.94 0.10
CA ALA A 140 10.56 11.89 -0.86
C ALA A 140 10.61 10.58 -1.68
N PHE A 141 9.80 9.59 -1.31
CA PHE A 141 9.80 8.26 -1.93
C PHE A 141 8.56 8.00 -2.77
N ASP A 142 8.76 7.49 -3.97
CA ASP A 142 7.68 7.06 -4.87
C ASP A 142 7.15 5.68 -4.49
N ALA A 143 8.06 4.77 -4.10
CA ALA A 143 7.72 3.44 -3.64
C ALA A 143 8.56 3.02 -2.43
N VAL A 144 7.93 2.36 -1.47
CA VAL A 144 8.58 1.70 -0.33
C VAL A 144 8.11 0.25 -0.32
N VAL A 145 9.06 -0.68 -0.49
CA VAL A 145 8.81 -2.13 -0.45
C VAL A 145 9.17 -2.67 0.91
N ILE A 146 8.37 -3.56 1.45
CA ILE A 146 8.63 -4.33 2.68
C ILE A 146 8.58 -5.82 2.32
N ASP A 147 9.70 -6.49 2.41
CA ASP A 147 9.82 -7.91 2.08
C ASP A 147 10.42 -8.69 3.27
N SER A 148 9.65 -9.47 3.98
CA SER A 148 8.21 -9.67 3.86
C SER A 148 7.50 -9.40 5.20
N VAL A 149 6.15 -9.30 5.15
CA VAL A 149 5.31 -9.16 6.36
C VAL A 149 5.52 -10.34 7.32
N ALA A 150 5.72 -11.54 6.78
CA ALA A 150 5.94 -12.76 7.59
C ALA A 150 7.21 -12.67 8.45
N ALA A 151 8.22 -11.90 8.02
CA ALA A 151 9.47 -11.72 8.73
C ALA A 151 9.45 -10.59 9.75
N LEU A 152 8.35 -9.81 9.81
CA LEU A 152 8.19 -8.73 10.78
C LEU A 152 7.90 -9.26 12.19
N THR A 153 8.90 -9.88 12.83
CA THR A 153 8.75 -10.46 14.16
C THR A 153 8.63 -9.37 15.21
N PRO A 154 7.56 -9.34 16.03
CA PRO A 154 7.42 -8.40 17.13
C PRO A 154 8.55 -8.56 18.17
N ARG A 155 9.03 -7.43 18.74
CA ARG A 155 10.09 -7.44 19.75
C ARG A 155 9.75 -8.35 20.92
N ALA A 156 8.51 -8.33 21.41
CA ALA A 156 8.06 -9.18 22.50
C ALA A 156 8.19 -10.68 22.19
N GLU A 157 8.11 -11.07 20.93
CA GLU A 157 8.28 -12.44 20.49
C GLU A 157 9.77 -12.81 20.42
N ILE A 158 10.65 -11.86 20.07
CA ILE A 158 12.11 -12.07 20.04
C ILE A 158 12.69 -12.16 21.47
N GLU A 159 12.19 -11.34 22.40
CA GLU A 159 12.68 -11.26 23.79
C GLU A 159 11.99 -12.26 24.71
N GLY A 160 10.87 -12.88 24.31
CA GLY A 160 10.11 -13.87 25.06
C GLY A 160 10.73 -15.26 25.06
N ASP A 161 10.26 -16.11 25.99
CA ASP A 161 10.64 -17.52 26.01
C ASP A 161 9.89 -18.32 24.91
N MET A 162 10.51 -19.40 24.44
CA MET A 162 9.93 -20.29 23.40
C MET A 162 8.56 -20.89 23.80
N SER A 163 8.23 -20.87 25.09
CA SER A 163 6.95 -21.34 25.63
C SER A 163 5.87 -20.26 25.71
N ASP A 164 6.22 -19.00 25.46
CA ASP A 164 5.28 -17.90 25.59
C ASP A 164 4.27 -17.88 24.44
N GLN A 165 2.99 -17.70 24.79
CA GLN A 165 1.93 -17.60 23.79
C GLN A 165 1.74 -16.14 23.36
N HIS A 166 2.29 -15.77 22.21
CA HIS A 166 2.18 -14.43 21.64
C HIS A 166 1.00 -14.29 20.66
N VAL A 167 -0.17 -14.82 21.04
CA VAL A 167 -1.36 -14.84 20.18
C VAL A 167 -1.75 -13.43 19.72
N GLY A 168 -1.71 -13.20 18.42
CA GLY A 168 -2.23 -12.00 17.77
C GLY A 168 -1.38 -10.73 17.94
N ILE A 169 -0.17 -10.78 18.50
CA ILE A 169 0.69 -9.59 18.62
C ILE A 169 1.06 -9.06 17.24
N HIS A 170 1.48 -9.93 16.33
CA HIS A 170 1.80 -9.57 14.94
C HIS A 170 0.61 -8.91 14.22
N ALA A 171 -0.59 -9.49 14.34
CA ALA A 171 -1.78 -8.94 13.72
C ALA A 171 -2.15 -7.54 14.28
N ARG A 172 -1.95 -7.30 15.59
CA ARG A 172 -2.16 -5.99 16.22
C ARG A 172 -1.14 -4.97 15.73
N LEU A 173 0.12 -5.36 15.61
CA LEU A 173 1.21 -4.52 15.09
C LEU A 173 0.88 -4.06 13.66
N MET A 174 0.56 -5.01 12.78
CA MET A 174 0.19 -4.72 11.39
C MET A 174 -1.07 -3.84 11.29
N ALA A 175 -2.13 -4.16 12.04
CA ALA A 175 -3.35 -3.37 12.04
C ALA A 175 -3.11 -1.92 12.51
N HIS A 176 -2.23 -1.71 13.49
CA HIS A 176 -1.86 -0.37 13.95
C HIS A 176 -1.07 0.40 12.88
N ALA A 177 -0.06 -0.23 12.28
CA ALA A 177 0.76 0.36 11.23
C ALA A 177 -0.07 0.72 9.99
N LEU A 178 -0.89 -0.20 9.50
CA LEU A 178 -1.72 0.01 8.31
C LEU A 178 -2.70 1.17 8.48
N ARG A 179 -3.32 1.33 9.66
CA ARG A 179 -4.19 2.49 9.93
C ARG A 179 -3.44 3.82 9.82
N LYS A 180 -2.20 3.89 10.32
CA LYS A 180 -1.36 5.08 10.20
C LYS A 180 -0.92 5.32 8.77
N LEU A 181 -0.37 4.30 8.11
CA LEU A 181 0.18 4.39 6.76
C LEU A 181 -0.88 4.79 5.73
N THR A 182 -2.07 4.21 5.78
CA THR A 182 -3.15 4.52 4.82
C THR A 182 -3.47 6.01 4.74
N ALA A 183 -3.47 6.70 5.89
CA ALA A 183 -3.74 8.14 5.94
C ALA A 183 -2.59 8.97 5.37
N ILE A 184 -1.34 8.51 5.51
CA ILE A 184 -0.15 9.24 5.11
C ILE A 184 0.13 9.04 3.63
N VAL A 185 0.09 7.80 3.13
CA VAL A 185 0.41 7.47 1.73
C VAL A 185 -0.47 8.23 0.74
N ALA A 186 -1.76 8.43 1.08
CA ALA A 186 -2.68 9.18 0.24
C ALA A 186 -2.25 10.64 0.04
N LYS A 187 -1.59 11.24 1.04
CA LYS A 187 -1.09 12.63 1.01
C LYS A 187 0.26 12.73 0.31
N THR A 188 1.16 11.81 0.57
CA THR A 188 2.53 11.81 0.04
C THR A 188 2.64 11.22 -1.36
N LYS A 189 1.59 10.54 -1.84
CA LYS A 189 1.58 9.81 -3.12
C LYS A 189 2.60 8.66 -3.18
N THR A 190 3.14 8.24 -2.06
CA THR A 190 4.05 7.10 -1.94
C THR A 190 3.25 5.80 -2.06
N SER A 191 3.70 4.87 -2.89
CA SER A 191 3.15 3.50 -2.93
C SER A 191 3.89 2.64 -1.90
N VAL A 192 3.16 2.02 -0.97
CA VAL A 192 3.74 1.08 0.00
C VAL A 192 3.34 -0.33 -0.41
N ILE A 193 4.34 -1.21 -0.59
CA ILE A 193 4.17 -2.56 -1.12
C ILE A 193 4.65 -3.55 -0.05
N PHE A 194 3.73 -4.43 0.37
CA PHE A 194 4.00 -5.53 1.30
C PHE A 194 4.00 -6.87 0.58
#